data_c5d757fb1047e0b41c7b1e08aed8ab1e
#
_entry.id   c5d757fb1047e0b41c7b1e08aed8ab1e
#
_cell.length_a   1.000
_cell.length_b   1.000
_cell.length_c   1.000
_cell.angle_alpha   90.00
_cell.angle_beta   90.00
_cell.angle_gamma   90.00
#
_symmetry.space_group_name_H-M   'P 1'
#
loop_
_entity.id
_entity.type
_entity.pdbx_description
1 polymer ?
#
loop_
_entity_poly.entity_id
_entity_poly.type
_entity_poly.pdbx_seq_one_letter_code
_entity_poly.pdbx_strand_id
1 'polypeptide(L)'
;AAGVEKIVITHPEFWVVGMTPEQQADIVRKYDVLLESVYAQPVNGGYKINIPDNIAAMKAIGPEHFVISTDSGQTVNPYWYESYTTYFKAVSEVFTSEQVRKMTHDNPAWLLDIDQ
;
A
#
# COMPACT_ATOMS: atom_id res chain seq x y z
N ALA A 1 -21.35 -15.03 4.88
CA ALA A 1 -20.53 -13.92 4.39
C ALA A 1 -21.44 -12.77 3.97
N ALA A 2 -20.93 -11.53 4.07
CA ALA A 2 -21.71 -10.33 3.76
C ALA A 2 -21.85 -10.05 2.25
N GLY A 3 -21.27 -10.87 1.38
CA GLY A 3 -21.30 -10.70 -0.08
C GLY A 3 -20.36 -9.61 -0.62
N VAL A 4 -19.38 -9.18 0.17
CA VAL A 4 -18.35 -8.25 -0.30
C VAL A 4 -17.31 -9.02 -1.10
N GLU A 5 -17.11 -8.65 -2.35
CA GLU A 5 -16.24 -9.36 -3.29
C GLU A 5 -14.84 -8.72 -3.41
N LYS A 6 -14.73 -7.41 -3.19
CA LYS A 6 -13.48 -6.67 -3.30
C LYS A 6 -13.21 -5.89 -2.03
N ILE A 7 -12.06 -6.15 -1.45
CA ILE A 7 -11.65 -5.55 -0.18
C ILE A 7 -10.24 -4.97 -0.33
N VAL A 8 -10.07 -3.75 0.14
CA VAL A 8 -8.75 -3.16 0.36
C VAL A 8 -8.59 -2.82 1.84
N ILE A 9 -7.45 -3.17 2.40
CA ILE A 9 -7.08 -2.83 3.78
C ILE A 9 -6.14 -1.65 3.72
N THR A 10 -6.65 -0.49 4.12
CA THR A 10 -5.91 0.77 4.10
C THR A 10 -4.87 0.82 5.21
N HIS A 11 -3.65 1.20 4.87
CA HIS A 11 -2.50 1.37 5.77
C HIS A 11 -2.48 0.36 6.94
N PRO A 12 -2.41 -0.96 6.65
CA PRO A 12 -2.58 -2.01 7.66
C PRO A 12 -1.55 -1.94 8.80
N GLU A 13 -0.35 -1.46 8.52
CA GLU A 13 0.74 -1.29 9.48
C GLU A 13 0.57 -0.06 10.39
N PHE A 14 -0.34 0.84 10.04
CA PHE A 14 -0.60 2.06 10.81
C PHE A 14 -1.01 1.71 12.25
N TRP A 15 -0.52 2.46 13.22
CA TRP A 15 -0.73 2.15 14.65
C TRP A 15 -2.19 1.96 15.06
N VAL A 16 -3.11 2.63 14.37
CA VAL A 16 -4.56 2.49 14.65
C VAL A 16 -5.14 1.17 14.14
N VAL A 17 -4.51 0.56 13.13
CA VAL A 17 -4.87 -0.77 12.60
C VAL A 17 -3.97 -1.84 13.21
N GLY A 18 -2.66 -1.58 13.23
CA GLY A 18 -1.67 -2.36 13.96
C GLY A 18 -1.46 -3.78 13.48
N MET A 19 -1.68 -4.07 12.20
CA MET A 19 -1.39 -5.40 11.65
C MET A 19 0.10 -5.64 11.53
N THR A 20 0.57 -6.75 12.07
CA THR A 20 1.94 -7.20 11.84
C THR A 20 2.12 -7.69 10.40
N PRO A 21 3.37 -7.76 9.88
CA PRO A 21 3.63 -8.34 8.57
C PRO A 21 3.10 -9.78 8.42
N GLU A 22 3.16 -10.57 9.49
CA GLU A 22 2.63 -11.95 9.51
C GLU A 22 1.10 -11.96 9.37
N GLN A 23 0.41 -11.05 10.04
CA GLN A 23 -1.05 -10.89 9.94
C GLN A 23 -1.45 -10.44 8.53
N GLN A 24 -0.69 -9.50 7.93
CA GLN A 24 -0.90 -9.07 6.56
C GLN A 24 -0.69 -10.21 5.57
N ALA A 25 0.39 -10.97 5.72
CA ALA A 25 0.67 -12.14 4.89
C ALA A 25 -0.41 -13.23 5.03
N ASP A 26 -0.93 -13.40 6.23
CA ASP A 26 -1.96 -14.41 6.51
C ASP A 26 -3.30 -14.05 5.88
N ILE A 27 -3.69 -12.78 5.94
CA ILE A 27 -4.97 -12.33 5.38
C ILE A 27 -5.00 -12.40 3.87
N VAL A 28 -3.92 -12.03 3.17
CA VAL A 28 -3.86 -12.13 1.70
C VAL A 28 -3.78 -13.57 1.19
N ARG A 29 -3.34 -14.53 2.03
CA ARG A 29 -3.40 -15.95 1.70
C ARG A 29 -4.77 -16.56 1.87
N LYS A 30 -5.57 -16.00 2.78
CA LYS A 30 -6.91 -16.55 3.13
C LYS A 30 -8.03 -15.92 2.32
N TYR A 31 -7.86 -14.70 1.89
CA TYR A 31 -8.93 -13.91 1.27
C TYR A 31 -8.40 -13.15 0.06
N ASP A 32 -9.28 -12.88 -0.89
CA ASP A 32 -9.00 -12.03 -2.05
C ASP A 32 -9.08 -10.56 -1.63
N VAL A 33 -8.02 -10.10 -0.97
CA VAL A 33 -7.90 -8.73 -0.46
C VAL A 33 -6.61 -8.08 -0.95
N LEU A 34 -6.62 -6.76 -1.09
CA LEU A 34 -5.44 -5.96 -1.35
C LEU A 34 -5.05 -5.16 -0.11
N LEU A 35 -3.77 -4.86 0.00
CA LEU A 35 -3.20 -4.02 1.04
C LEU A 35 -2.83 -2.67 0.43
N GLU A 36 -3.34 -1.58 0.98
CA GLU A 36 -2.98 -0.24 0.56
C GLU A 36 -1.79 0.26 1.38
N SER A 37 -0.61 0.29 0.76
CA SER A 37 0.60 0.82 1.37
C SER A 37 0.72 2.32 1.06
N VAL A 38 0.79 3.14 2.10
CA VAL A 38 0.73 4.60 1.98
C VAL A 38 2.06 5.27 2.28
N TYR A 39 2.31 6.40 1.60
CA TYR A 39 3.39 7.31 1.93
C TYR A 39 2.93 8.24 3.06
N ALA A 40 3.09 7.82 4.29
CA ALA A 40 2.84 8.67 5.43
C ALA A 40 4.15 9.27 5.93
N GLN A 41 4.18 10.58 6.13
CA GLN A 41 5.30 11.26 6.79
C GLN A 41 5.16 11.08 8.30
N PRO A 42 6.27 10.88 9.03
CA PRO A 42 6.23 10.93 10.47
C PRO A 42 5.86 12.34 10.92
N VAL A 43 4.68 12.48 11.47
CA VAL A 43 4.28 13.70 12.20
C VAL A 43 4.79 13.58 13.62
N ASN A 44 5.13 14.70 14.23
CA ASN A 44 5.58 14.78 15.61
C ASN A 44 4.78 13.85 16.53
N GLY A 45 5.33 12.71 16.87
CA GLY A 45 4.76 11.82 17.87
C GLY A 45 4.37 10.43 17.46
N GLY A 46 4.65 9.93 16.25
CA GLY A 46 4.47 8.53 16.19
C GLY A 46 4.17 7.76 14.92
N TYR A 47 4.04 8.35 13.79
CA TYR A 47 3.92 7.57 12.56
C TYR A 47 5.28 7.21 12.02
N LYS A 48 5.59 5.94 12.04
CA LYS A 48 6.82 5.43 11.42
C LYS A 48 6.48 4.46 10.29
N ILE A 49 5.60 4.87 9.40
CA ILE A 49 5.59 4.23 8.10
C ILE A 49 6.68 4.90 7.32
N ASN A 50 7.74 4.18 7.05
CA ASN A 50 8.80 4.67 6.20
C ASN A 50 8.91 3.79 4.95
N ILE A 51 9.39 4.37 3.88
CA ILE A 51 9.54 3.69 2.60
C ILE A 51 10.33 2.38 2.70
N PRO A 52 11.47 2.30 3.42
CA PRO A 52 12.19 1.04 3.58
C PRO A 52 11.35 -0.08 4.22
N ASP A 53 10.59 0.23 5.27
CA ASP A 53 9.76 -0.78 5.93
C ASP A 53 8.60 -1.23 5.04
N ASN A 54 7.98 -0.31 4.32
CA ASN A 54 6.94 -0.63 3.34
C ASN A 54 7.48 -1.54 2.22
N ILE A 55 8.65 -1.24 1.67
CA ILE A 55 9.29 -2.06 0.65
C ILE A 55 9.65 -3.45 1.21
N ALA A 56 10.13 -3.52 2.44
CA ALA A 56 10.43 -4.80 3.09
C ALA A 56 9.16 -5.66 3.25
N ALA A 57 8.05 -5.07 3.64
CA ALA A 57 6.76 -5.74 3.72
C ALA A 57 6.27 -6.23 2.34
N MET A 58 6.37 -5.39 1.31
CA MET A 58 6.02 -5.77 -0.07
C MET A 58 6.85 -6.96 -0.56
N LYS A 59 8.15 -6.99 -0.27
CA LYS A 59 9.03 -8.12 -0.63
C LYS A 59 8.65 -9.41 0.10
N ALA A 60 8.33 -9.29 1.38
CA ALA A 60 8.03 -10.46 2.22
C ALA A 60 6.65 -11.06 1.92
N ILE A 61 5.67 -10.23 1.58
CA ILE A 61 4.27 -10.62 1.37
C ILE A 61 3.99 -10.93 -0.10
N GLY A 62 4.61 -10.19 -1.01
CA GLY A 62 4.42 -10.23 -2.46
C GLY A 62 3.84 -8.91 -2.97
N PRO A 63 4.53 -8.22 -3.91
CA PRO A 63 4.08 -6.93 -4.43
C PRO A 63 2.72 -6.98 -5.13
N GLU A 64 2.32 -8.14 -5.64
CA GLU A 64 1.03 -8.36 -6.30
C GLU A 64 -0.18 -8.17 -5.38
N HIS A 65 0.02 -8.17 -4.07
CA HIS A 65 -1.02 -7.97 -3.06
C HIS A 65 -1.19 -6.51 -2.64
N PHE A 66 -0.42 -5.60 -3.24
CA PHE A 66 -0.41 -4.20 -2.81
C PHE A 66 -1.00 -3.24 -3.83
N VAL A 67 -1.52 -2.13 -3.29
CA VAL A 67 -1.75 -0.86 -3.98
C VAL A 67 -0.89 0.17 -3.28
N ILE A 68 -0.19 1.03 -4.01
CA ILE A 68 0.53 2.16 -3.43
C ILE A 68 -0.28 3.44 -3.50
N SER A 69 -0.25 4.20 -2.43
CA SER A 69 -1.03 5.42 -2.26
C SER A 69 -0.25 6.42 -1.39
N THR A 70 -0.84 7.55 -1.05
CA THR A 70 -0.13 8.59 -0.29
C THR A 70 -0.67 8.83 1.09
N ASP A 71 -1.96 8.70 1.30
CA ASP A 71 -2.66 9.20 2.48
C ASP A 71 -2.37 10.70 2.74
N SER A 72 -2.12 11.46 1.68
CA SER A 72 -1.84 12.90 1.74
C SER A 72 -3.15 13.70 1.83
N GLY A 73 -3.10 14.82 2.52
CA GLY A 73 -4.24 15.73 2.73
C GLY A 73 -4.11 16.49 4.04
N GLN A 74 -3.26 16.01 4.94
CA GLN A 74 -2.94 16.70 6.18
C GLN A 74 -1.93 17.83 5.91
N THR A 75 -2.04 18.94 6.62
CA THR A 75 -1.18 20.13 6.45
C THR A 75 0.30 19.87 6.71
N VAL A 76 0.61 18.80 7.42
CA VAL A 76 1.98 18.39 7.78
C VAL A 76 2.62 17.49 6.73
N ASN A 77 1.86 16.96 5.80
CA ASN A 77 2.36 16.10 4.73
C ASN A 77 2.64 16.90 3.46
N PRO A 78 3.58 16.47 2.63
CA PRO A 78 3.75 17.03 1.29
C PRO A 78 2.46 16.89 0.47
N TYR A 79 2.34 17.67 -0.59
CA TYR A 79 1.26 17.47 -1.55
C TYR A 79 1.27 16.06 -2.10
N TRP A 80 0.10 15.53 -2.43
CA TRP A 80 -0.09 14.16 -2.86
C TRP A 80 0.82 13.76 -4.03
N TYR A 81 1.04 14.65 -5.00
CA TYR A 81 1.90 14.36 -6.15
C TYR A 81 3.39 14.25 -5.78
N GLU A 82 3.86 15.01 -4.79
CA GLU A 82 5.24 14.94 -4.30
C GLU A 82 5.46 13.63 -3.55
N SER A 83 4.53 13.30 -2.65
CA SER A 83 4.54 12.04 -1.90
C SER A 83 4.46 10.83 -2.83
N TYR A 84 3.54 10.87 -3.80
CA TYR A 84 3.38 9.78 -4.75
C TYR A 84 4.61 9.60 -5.64
N THR A 85 5.16 10.70 -6.16
CA THR A 85 6.37 10.66 -7.01
C THR A 85 7.55 10.07 -6.25
N THR A 86 7.75 10.48 -4.99
CA THR A 86 8.82 9.95 -4.14
C THR A 86 8.63 8.46 -3.89
N TYR A 87 7.43 8.05 -3.56
CA TYR A 87 7.11 6.65 -3.29
C TYR A 87 7.23 5.78 -4.54
N PHE A 88 6.64 6.22 -5.65
CA PHE A 88 6.73 5.55 -6.94
C PHE A 88 8.18 5.33 -7.38
N LYS A 89 9.03 6.35 -7.24
CA LYS A 89 10.45 6.24 -7.55
C LYS A 89 11.13 5.19 -6.69
N ALA A 90 10.94 5.23 -5.39
CA ALA A 90 11.55 4.27 -4.47
C ALA A 90 11.12 2.83 -4.75
N VAL A 91 9.84 2.61 -5.06
CA VAL A 91 9.30 1.30 -5.45
C VAL A 91 9.88 0.85 -6.79
N SER A 92 10.00 1.75 -7.75
CA SER A 92 10.55 1.45 -9.09
C SER A 92 12.03 1.11 -9.11
N GLU A 93 12.79 1.53 -8.09
CA GLU A 93 14.20 1.15 -7.92
C GLU A 93 14.38 -0.29 -7.43
N VAL A 94 13.33 -0.91 -6.88
CA VAL A 94 13.38 -2.20 -6.21
C VAL A 94 12.63 -3.30 -6.95
N PHE A 95 11.51 -2.97 -7.55
CA PHE A 95 10.61 -3.92 -8.21
C PHE A 95 10.66 -3.80 -9.73
N THR A 96 10.31 -4.87 -10.44
CA THR A 96 10.22 -4.86 -11.90
C THR A 96 9.11 -3.94 -12.39
N SER A 97 9.19 -3.49 -13.64
CA SER A 97 8.15 -2.66 -14.25
C SER A 97 6.77 -3.33 -14.21
N GLU A 98 6.71 -4.64 -14.36
CA GLU A 98 5.47 -5.42 -14.26
C GLU A 98 4.89 -5.39 -12.85
N GLN A 99 5.72 -5.58 -11.82
CA GLN A 99 5.31 -5.50 -10.42
C GLN A 99 4.85 -4.09 -10.04
N VAL A 100 5.58 -3.07 -10.48
CA VAL A 100 5.18 -1.67 -10.28
C VAL A 100 3.84 -1.39 -10.95
N ARG A 101 3.66 -1.81 -12.21
CA ARG A 101 2.38 -1.68 -12.92
C ARG A 101 1.24 -2.38 -12.16
N LYS A 102 1.51 -3.57 -11.62
CA LYS A 102 0.51 -4.30 -10.83
C LYS A 102 0.01 -3.47 -9.65
N MET A 103 0.92 -2.86 -8.88
CA MET A 103 0.59 -2.07 -7.69
C MET A 103 -0.05 -0.70 -8.00
N THR A 104 0.30 -0.10 -9.15
CA THR A 104 -0.08 1.28 -9.47
C THR A 104 -1.23 1.40 -10.47
N HIS A 105 -1.54 0.35 -11.19
CA HIS A 105 -2.52 0.34 -12.27
C HIS A 105 -3.49 -0.85 -12.18
N ASP A 106 -2.98 -2.07 -12.25
CA ASP A 106 -3.84 -3.25 -12.43
C ASP A 106 -4.69 -3.54 -11.18
N ASN A 107 -4.09 -3.49 -9.99
CA ASN A 107 -4.82 -3.68 -8.73
C ASN A 107 -5.83 -2.55 -8.45
N PRO A 108 -5.49 -1.26 -8.61
CA PRO A 108 -6.48 -0.19 -8.54
C PRO A 108 -7.62 -0.34 -9.55
N ALA A 109 -7.32 -0.70 -10.80
CA ALA A 109 -8.34 -0.91 -11.83
C ALA A 109 -9.29 -2.06 -11.47
N TRP A 110 -8.75 -3.15 -10.94
CA TRP A 110 -9.55 -4.27 -10.44
C TRP A 110 -10.48 -3.85 -9.29
N LEU A 111 -9.98 -3.07 -8.32
CA LEU A 111 -10.79 -2.56 -7.21
C LEU A 111 -11.97 -1.71 -7.69
N LEU A 112 -11.74 -0.91 -8.72
CA LEU A 112 -12.69 0.09 -9.22
C LEU A 112 -13.57 -0.42 -10.38
N ASP A 113 -13.45 -1.68 -10.78
CA ASP A 113 -14.12 -2.24 -11.95
C ASP A 113 -13.87 -1.45 -13.25
N ILE A 114 -12.65 -0.98 -13.41
CA ILE A 114 -12.24 -0.24 -14.61
C ILE A 114 -11.61 -1.22 -15.61
N ASP A 115 -12.11 -1.22 -16.82
CA ASP A 115 -11.53 -2.00 -17.92
C ASP A 115 -10.08 -1.57 -18.18
N GLN A 116 -9.23 -2.55 -18.34
CA GLN A 116 -7.79 -2.32 -18.58
C GLN A 116 -7.45 -2.30 -20.06
#